data_9ddf5a8ebcf256fa5cc3ab8495464ae0
#
_entry.id   9ddf5a8ebcf256fa5cc3ab8495464ae0
#
_cell.length_a   1.000
_cell.length_b   1.000
_cell.length_c   1.000
_cell.angle_alpha   90.00
_cell.angle_beta   90.00
_cell.angle_gamma   90.00
#
_symmetry.space_group_name_H-M   'P 1'
#
loop_
_entity.id
_entity.type
_entity.pdbx_description
1 polymer ?
#
loop_
_entity_poly.entity_id
_entity_poly.type
_entity_poly.pdbx_seq_one_letter_code
_entity_poly.pdbx_strand_id
1 'polypeptide(L)'
;CVISDLSTNKAGTVTSGLDRFMEWKTKDSNYENTEFAQFDTFYEGMFQKKRLLDILKNFILFSGTSTDRFKILAGYHQYFAVRKAIERAKKATLTDGKGGVFWHTQGSGKSLSMVFYAHLLQEALDSPTIVVMTDRIDLDDQLYAQFSQCADFLRQTPLQAKSKEHLKTLLDGRSANGIIFTTMFKFERGEKTLSER
;
A
#
# COMPACT_ATOMS: atom_id res chain seq x y z
N CYS A 1 -15.17 2.90 13.68
CA CYS A 1 -15.88 3.96 14.42
C CYS A 1 -16.14 5.13 13.49
N VAL A 2 -17.26 5.82 13.69
CA VAL A 2 -17.63 7.06 12.99
C VAL A 2 -17.98 8.12 14.00
N ILE A 3 -17.55 9.33 13.73
CA ILE A 3 -17.94 10.54 14.45
C ILE A 3 -18.65 11.42 13.42
N SER A 4 -19.88 11.80 13.70
CA SER A 4 -20.71 12.60 12.79
C SER A 4 -21.62 13.53 13.57
N ASP A 5 -21.61 14.81 13.21
CA ASP A 5 -22.49 15.87 13.73
C ASP A 5 -23.13 16.70 12.61
N LEU A 6 -23.28 16.11 11.42
CA LEU A 6 -23.73 16.72 10.15
C LEU A 6 -22.68 17.64 9.49
N SER A 7 -21.89 18.37 10.24
CA SER A 7 -20.84 19.26 9.72
C SER A 7 -19.47 18.58 9.68
N THR A 8 -19.20 17.73 10.66
CA THR A 8 -17.94 16.98 10.77
C THR A 8 -18.21 15.48 10.65
N ASN A 9 -17.67 14.85 9.61
CA ASN A 9 -17.88 13.44 9.34
C ASN A 9 -16.55 12.74 9.19
N LYS A 10 -16.17 11.92 10.17
CA LYS A 10 -14.88 11.25 10.23
C LYS A 10 -15.01 9.78 10.58
N ALA A 11 -14.14 8.95 10.00
CA ALA A 11 -14.01 7.54 10.34
C ALA A 11 -12.60 7.22 10.86
N GLY A 12 -12.54 6.31 11.79
CA GLY A 12 -11.30 5.81 12.38
C GLY A 12 -11.49 4.42 12.96
N THR A 13 -10.48 3.93 13.66
CA THR A 13 -10.54 2.64 14.33
C THR A 13 -10.74 2.83 15.83
N VAL A 14 -11.19 1.78 16.51
CA VAL A 14 -11.37 1.80 17.98
C VAL A 14 -10.05 1.98 18.75
N THR A 15 -8.92 1.65 18.11
CA THR A 15 -7.59 1.81 18.70
C THR A 15 -6.90 3.13 18.32
N SER A 16 -7.55 3.96 17.50
CA SER A 16 -6.98 5.23 17.05
C SER A 16 -7.30 6.37 17.99
N GLY A 17 -6.36 7.28 18.23
CA GLY A 17 -6.65 8.61 18.76
C GLY A 17 -7.50 9.44 17.78
N LEU A 18 -8.16 10.47 18.27
CA LEU A 18 -9.04 11.34 17.48
C LEU A 18 -8.31 12.03 16.32
N ASP A 19 -7.01 12.28 16.46
CA ASP A 19 -6.11 12.83 15.45
C ASP A 19 -5.98 11.94 14.19
N ARG A 20 -6.31 10.66 14.32
CA ARG A 20 -6.28 9.68 13.23
C ARG A 20 -7.65 9.41 12.61
N PHE A 21 -8.69 10.06 13.06
CA PHE A 21 -9.99 10.00 12.40
C PHE A 21 -9.97 10.89 11.16
N MET A 22 -10.28 10.30 10.01
CA MET A 22 -10.16 10.95 8.71
C MET A 22 -11.52 11.18 8.08
N GLU A 23 -11.65 12.30 7.41
CA GLU A 23 -12.77 12.61 6.53
C GLU A 23 -12.70 11.74 5.26
N TRP A 24 -13.83 11.58 4.60
CA TRP A 24 -13.92 10.96 3.28
C TRP A 24 -14.43 12.00 2.29
N LYS A 25 -13.55 12.54 1.45
CA LYS A 25 -13.80 13.78 0.69
C LYS A 25 -14.20 13.56 -0.78
N THR A 26 -14.53 12.34 -1.19
CA THR A 26 -14.93 12.07 -2.57
C THR A 26 -15.76 10.80 -2.66
N LYS A 27 -16.72 10.77 -3.60
CA LYS A 27 -17.54 9.60 -3.88
C LYS A 27 -16.88 8.64 -4.87
N ASP A 28 -16.08 9.15 -5.80
CA ASP A 28 -15.58 8.40 -6.96
C ASP A 28 -14.11 8.65 -7.32
N SER A 29 -13.37 9.30 -6.45
CA SER A 29 -11.98 9.74 -6.67
C SER A 29 -11.79 11.00 -7.52
N ASN A 30 -12.85 11.63 -7.98
CA ASN A 30 -12.75 12.94 -8.58
C ASN A 30 -12.61 14.00 -7.48
N TYR A 31 -11.94 15.10 -7.81
CA TYR A 31 -11.81 16.18 -6.86
C TYR A 31 -13.18 16.83 -6.66
N GLU A 32 -13.68 16.75 -5.44
CA GLU A 32 -14.82 17.53 -5.00
C GLU A 32 -14.28 18.73 -4.23
N ASN A 33 -14.60 19.94 -4.68
CA ASN A 33 -14.22 21.16 -3.98
C ASN A 33 -15.13 21.35 -2.76
N THR A 34 -14.89 20.55 -1.74
CA THR A 34 -15.61 20.63 -0.48
C THR A 34 -14.66 21.13 0.57
N GLU A 35 -14.88 22.32 1.06
CA GLU A 35 -14.17 22.89 2.21
C GLU A 35 -14.33 21.99 3.44
N PHE A 36 -15.46 21.29 3.51
CA PHE A 36 -15.79 20.30 4.52
C PHE A 36 -16.27 19.00 3.85
N ALA A 37 -15.94 17.84 4.42
CA ALA A 37 -16.53 16.59 3.99
C ALA A 37 -18.03 16.60 4.27
N GLN A 38 -18.82 16.85 3.25
CA GLN A 38 -20.27 16.85 3.35
C GLN A 38 -20.77 15.48 3.81
N PHE A 39 -21.85 15.48 4.58
CA PHE A 39 -22.49 14.27 5.07
C PHE A 39 -22.73 13.25 3.98
N ASP A 40 -23.34 13.65 2.88
CA ASP A 40 -23.62 12.77 1.74
C ASP A 40 -22.36 12.20 1.10
N THR A 41 -21.33 13.04 0.90
CA THR A 41 -20.06 12.61 0.33
C THR A 41 -19.35 11.60 1.24
N PHE A 42 -19.41 11.79 2.55
CA PHE A 42 -18.84 10.86 3.49
C PHE A 42 -19.55 9.50 3.45
N TYR A 43 -20.89 9.51 3.56
CA TYR A 43 -21.66 8.27 3.63
C TYR A 43 -21.73 7.55 2.27
N GLU A 44 -22.02 8.22 1.19
CA GLU A 44 -22.04 7.63 -0.15
C GLU A 44 -20.62 7.25 -0.61
N GLY A 45 -19.62 8.03 -0.20
CA GLY A 45 -18.21 7.77 -0.50
C GLY A 45 -17.68 6.54 0.22
N MET A 46 -17.85 6.42 1.51
CA MET A 46 -17.25 5.34 2.31
C MET A 46 -18.19 4.13 2.47
N PHE A 47 -19.49 4.37 2.69
CA PHE A 47 -20.44 3.33 3.07
C PHE A 47 -21.23 2.73 1.89
N GLN A 48 -20.91 3.10 0.65
CA GLN A 48 -21.41 2.36 -0.51
C GLN A 48 -21.07 0.88 -0.32
N LYS A 49 -22.06 -0.01 -0.37
CA LYS A 49 -21.99 -1.41 0.04
C LYS A 49 -20.75 -2.16 -0.47
N LYS A 50 -20.48 -2.07 -1.78
CA LYS A 50 -19.30 -2.75 -2.38
C LYS A 50 -17.98 -2.19 -1.84
N ARG A 51 -17.90 -0.86 -1.71
CA ARG A 51 -16.71 -0.18 -1.21
C ARG A 51 -16.48 -0.47 0.26
N LEU A 52 -17.51 -0.43 1.08
CA LEU A 52 -17.39 -0.77 2.50
C LEU A 52 -16.86 -2.20 2.69
N LEU A 53 -17.39 -3.16 1.97
CA LEU A 53 -16.90 -4.55 2.02
C LEU A 53 -15.44 -4.65 1.58
N ASP A 54 -15.07 -3.91 0.55
CA ASP A 54 -13.70 -3.84 0.07
C ASP A 54 -12.75 -3.19 1.09
N ILE A 55 -13.18 -2.10 1.72
CA ILE A 55 -12.42 -1.45 2.80
C ILE A 55 -12.20 -2.42 3.96
N LEU A 56 -13.26 -3.10 4.40
CA LEU A 56 -13.18 -4.05 5.50
C LEU A 56 -12.25 -5.24 5.19
N LYS A 57 -12.25 -5.72 3.96
CA LYS A 57 -11.41 -6.84 3.52
C LYS A 57 -9.95 -6.43 3.31
N ASN A 58 -9.70 -5.31 2.64
CA ASN A 58 -8.43 -5.03 1.99
C ASN A 58 -7.74 -3.75 2.46
N PHE A 59 -8.41 -2.89 3.22
CA PHE A 59 -7.90 -1.55 3.60
C PHE A 59 -7.95 -1.30 5.12
N ILE A 60 -8.03 -2.37 5.89
CA ILE A 60 -7.82 -2.36 7.33
C ILE A 60 -6.70 -3.35 7.63
N LEU A 61 -5.66 -2.87 8.30
CA LEU A 61 -4.54 -3.70 8.73
C LEU A 61 -4.26 -3.55 10.22
N PHE A 62 -3.58 -4.53 10.77
CA PHE A 62 -2.99 -4.45 12.10
C PHE A 62 -1.50 -4.25 11.96
N SER A 63 -0.96 -3.28 12.64
CA SER A 63 0.47 -2.98 12.70
C SER A 63 0.93 -3.06 14.17
N GLY A 64 2.20 -3.38 14.37
CA GLY A 64 2.82 -3.48 15.69
C GLY A 64 3.21 -4.90 16.07
N THR A 65 3.65 -5.06 17.30
CA THR A 65 4.07 -6.34 17.88
C THR A 65 2.89 -7.10 18.49
N SER A 66 3.11 -8.34 18.96
CA SER A 66 2.07 -9.14 19.59
C SER A 66 1.42 -8.48 20.82
N THR A 67 2.15 -7.61 21.50
CA THR A 67 1.71 -6.94 22.73
C THR A 67 1.20 -5.52 22.51
N ASP A 68 1.51 -4.91 21.38
CA ASP A 68 1.14 -3.51 21.09
C ASP A 68 0.65 -3.42 19.63
N ARG A 69 -0.52 -3.99 19.40
CA ARG A 69 -1.17 -3.97 18.08
C ARG A 69 -2.19 -2.85 17.98
N PHE A 70 -2.08 -2.08 16.93
CA PHE A 70 -3.07 -1.05 16.59
C PHE A 70 -3.64 -1.28 15.19
N LYS A 71 -4.91 -0.96 15.06
CA LYS A 71 -5.64 -1.10 13.81
C LYS A 71 -5.53 0.18 12.99
N ILE A 72 -5.18 0.06 11.72
CA ILE A 72 -5.09 1.16 10.77
C ILE A 72 -6.16 1.01 9.72
N LEU A 73 -6.94 2.08 9.52
CA LEU A 73 -7.89 2.23 8.43
C LEU A 73 -7.26 3.13 7.35
N ALA A 74 -7.29 2.71 6.10
CA ALA A 74 -6.82 3.54 5.00
C ALA A 74 -7.68 4.79 4.82
N GLY A 75 -7.05 5.92 4.56
CA GLY A 75 -7.75 7.13 4.13
C GLY A 75 -8.29 7.00 2.71
N TYR A 76 -9.28 7.85 2.36
CA TYR A 76 -9.91 7.85 1.03
C TYR A 76 -8.88 8.00 -0.10
N HIS A 77 -7.89 8.87 0.07
CA HIS A 77 -6.83 9.10 -0.90
C HIS A 77 -5.95 7.85 -1.11
N GLN A 78 -5.67 7.08 -0.06
CA GLN A 78 -4.95 5.81 -0.14
C GLN A 78 -5.80 4.75 -0.86
N TYR A 79 -7.07 4.63 -0.46
CA TYR A 79 -8.02 3.70 -1.07
C TYR A 79 -8.09 3.87 -2.59
N PHE A 80 -8.45 5.07 -3.05
CA PHE A 80 -8.63 5.33 -4.48
C PHE A 80 -7.33 5.23 -5.27
N ALA A 81 -6.23 5.74 -4.72
CA ALA A 81 -4.95 5.68 -5.40
C ALA A 81 -4.43 4.24 -5.55
N VAL A 82 -4.56 3.42 -4.50
CA VAL A 82 -4.18 2.01 -4.56
C VAL A 82 -5.06 1.25 -5.55
N ARG A 83 -6.38 1.47 -5.57
CA ARG A 83 -7.27 0.84 -6.54
C ARG A 83 -6.91 1.21 -7.98
N LYS A 84 -6.67 2.48 -8.26
CA LYS A 84 -6.19 2.93 -9.58
C LYS A 84 -4.85 2.30 -9.95
N ALA A 85 -3.92 2.19 -8.99
CA ALA A 85 -2.63 1.57 -9.22
C ALA A 85 -2.75 0.07 -9.55
N ILE A 86 -3.63 -0.68 -8.88
CA ILE A 86 -3.90 -2.09 -9.20
C ILE A 86 -4.45 -2.27 -10.61
N GLU A 87 -5.45 -1.47 -10.99
CA GLU A 87 -6.01 -1.54 -12.36
C GLU A 87 -4.94 -1.20 -13.41
N ARG A 88 -4.08 -0.22 -13.11
CA ARG A 88 -2.98 0.15 -13.99
C ARG A 88 -1.93 -0.96 -14.08
N ALA A 89 -1.58 -1.61 -12.97
CA ALA A 89 -0.66 -2.73 -12.95
C ALA A 89 -1.17 -3.90 -13.78
N LYS A 90 -2.44 -4.30 -13.61
CA LYS A 90 -3.06 -5.35 -14.45
C LYS A 90 -2.96 -5.02 -15.94
N LYS A 91 -3.23 -3.77 -16.31
CA LYS A 91 -3.11 -3.34 -17.71
C LYS A 91 -1.65 -3.37 -18.17
N ALA A 92 -0.71 -2.97 -17.32
CA ALA A 92 0.71 -2.92 -17.64
C ALA A 92 1.28 -4.30 -17.96
N THR A 93 0.85 -5.36 -17.26
CA THR A 93 1.29 -6.75 -17.56
C THR A 93 0.88 -7.23 -18.95
N LEU A 94 -0.14 -6.61 -19.55
CA LEU A 94 -0.64 -6.94 -20.89
C LEU A 94 -0.10 -6.00 -21.96
N THR A 95 0.69 -4.99 -21.60
CA THR A 95 1.17 -3.96 -22.52
C THR A 95 2.69 -3.76 -22.42
N ASP A 96 3.13 -2.62 -21.95
CA ASP A 96 4.53 -2.18 -21.93
C ASP A 96 5.24 -2.39 -20.59
N GLY A 97 4.60 -3.02 -19.63
CA GLY A 97 5.11 -3.25 -18.27
C GLY A 97 5.13 -1.99 -17.38
N LYS A 98 4.65 -0.83 -17.86
CA LYS A 98 4.74 0.44 -17.12
C LYS A 98 3.48 0.73 -16.31
N GLY A 99 3.56 0.53 -15.01
CA GLY A 99 2.45 0.77 -14.08
C GLY A 99 2.06 2.24 -13.91
N GLY A 100 3.01 3.14 -13.90
CA GLY A 100 2.78 4.59 -13.71
C GLY A 100 3.49 5.17 -12.50
N VAL A 101 3.09 6.38 -12.12
CA VAL A 101 3.64 7.14 -10.99
C VAL A 101 2.56 7.36 -9.95
N PHE A 102 2.90 7.08 -8.69
CA PHE A 102 2.06 7.35 -7.53
C PHE A 102 2.65 8.54 -6.75
N TRP A 103 1.93 9.65 -6.76
CA TRP A 103 2.37 10.85 -6.06
C TRP A 103 1.37 11.28 -4.99
N HIS A 104 1.86 11.48 -3.78
CA HIS A 104 1.12 12.06 -2.66
C HIS A 104 2.03 13.02 -1.89
N THR A 105 1.44 13.96 -1.17
CA THR A 105 2.18 14.89 -0.30
C THR A 105 2.98 14.16 0.79
N GLN A 106 3.99 14.79 1.32
CA GLN A 106 4.73 14.27 2.47
C GLN A 106 3.78 14.10 3.68
N GLY A 107 3.96 13.03 4.44
CA GLY A 107 3.10 12.74 5.61
C GLY A 107 1.74 12.09 5.28
N SER A 108 1.38 11.90 4.01
CA SER A 108 0.09 11.29 3.61
C SER A 108 0.00 9.76 3.77
N GLY A 109 1.00 9.12 4.37
CA GLY A 109 1.01 7.67 4.55
C GLY A 109 1.38 6.86 3.30
N LYS A 110 2.27 7.36 2.45
CA LYS A 110 2.73 6.65 1.24
C LYS A 110 3.23 5.23 1.52
N SER A 111 4.00 5.03 2.59
CA SER A 111 4.52 3.70 2.95
C SER A 111 3.39 2.72 3.26
N LEU A 112 2.33 3.16 3.94
CA LEU A 112 1.13 2.33 4.16
C LEU A 112 0.37 2.08 2.86
N SER A 113 0.30 3.06 1.96
CA SER A 113 -0.28 2.84 0.63
C SER A 113 0.48 1.77 -0.15
N MET A 114 1.81 1.71 -0.02
CA MET A 114 2.63 0.64 -0.61
C MET A 114 2.32 -0.74 0.01
N VAL A 115 2.08 -0.81 1.31
CA VAL A 115 1.65 -2.07 1.97
C VAL A 115 0.30 -2.54 1.43
N PHE A 116 -0.69 -1.66 1.36
CA PHE A 116 -2.00 -1.99 0.77
C PHE A 116 -1.87 -2.40 -0.71
N TYR A 117 -1.03 -1.71 -1.46
CA TYR A 117 -0.77 -2.01 -2.85
C TYR A 117 -0.12 -3.39 -3.03
N ALA A 118 0.92 -3.70 -2.24
CA ALA A 118 1.59 -5.00 -2.27
C ALA A 118 0.63 -6.15 -1.92
N HIS A 119 -0.21 -5.97 -0.89
CA HIS A 119 -1.25 -6.94 -0.52
C HIS A 119 -2.20 -7.23 -1.68
N LEU A 120 -2.71 -6.19 -2.31
CA LEU A 120 -3.65 -6.34 -3.42
C LEU A 120 -3.00 -6.85 -4.72
N LEU A 121 -1.72 -6.55 -4.96
CA LEU A 121 -0.99 -7.09 -6.11
C LEU A 121 -0.88 -8.61 -6.05
N GLN A 122 -0.72 -9.19 -4.86
CA GLN A 122 -0.65 -10.65 -4.70
C GLN A 122 -1.94 -11.34 -5.15
N GLU A 123 -3.10 -10.76 -4.78
CA GLU A 123 -4.39 -11.27 -5.24
C GLU A 123 -4.64 -10.97 -6.73
N ALA A 124 -4.20 -9.82 -7.21
CA ALA A 124 -4.49 -9.32 -8.56
C ALA A 124 -3.65 -9.95 -9.67
N LEU A 125 -2.42 -10.39 -9.36
CA LEU A 125 -1.44 -10.92 -10.31
C LEU A 125 -0.96 -12.34 -9.94
N ASP A 126 -1.75 -13.08 -9.20
CA ASP A 126 -1.48 -14.47 -8.81
C ASP A 126 -0.12 -14.64 -8.11
N SER A 127 0.05 -13.92 -7.01
CA SER A 127 1.23 -14.01 -6.14
C SER A 127 2.58 -13.66 -6.82
N PRO A 128 2.71 -12.49 -7.44
CA PRO A 128 3.95 -12.10 -8.10
C PRO A 128 5.09 -11.89 -7.10
N THR A 129 6.32 -11.99 -7.56
CA THR A 129 7.47 -11.48 -6.81
C THR A 129 7.49 -9.95 -6.89
N ILE A 130 7.43 -9.29 -5.75
CA ILE A 130 7.46 -7.83 -5.65
C ILE A 130 8.87 -7.39 -5.21
N VAL A 131 9.53 -6.59 -6.02
CA VAL A 131 10.82 -5.98 -5.67
C VAL A 131 10.59 -4.51 -5.34
N VAL A 132 10.89 -4.12 -4.10
CA VAL A 132 10.84 -2.73 -3.64
C VAL A 132 12.25 -2.17 -3.70
N MET A 133 12.46 -1.21 -4.60
CA MET A 133 13.76 -0.62 -4.83
C MET A 133 13.79 0.83 -4.31
N THR A 134 14.81 1.16 -3.53
CA THR A 134 15.03 2.51 -3.00
C THR A 134 16.38 3.05 -3.48
N ASP A 135 16.53 4.36 -3.45
CA ASP A 135 17.79 5.04 -3.77
C ASP A 135 18.71 5.17 -2.54
N ARG A 136 18.18 5.03 -1.32
CA ARG A 136 18.89 5.26 -0.06
C ARG A 136 18.71 4.09 0.90
N ILE A 137 19.75 3.79 1.66
CA ILE A 137 19.76 2.70 2.66
C ILE A 137 18.78 2.99 3.80
N ASP A 138 18.76 4.22 4.32
CA ASP A 138 17.85 4.60 5.40
C ASP A 138 16.36 4.51 5.02
N LEU A 139 16.04 4.82 3.76
CA LEU A 139 14.69 4.61 3.22
C LEU A 139 14.36 3.12 3.07
N ASP A 140 15.31 2.32 2.62
CA ASP A 140 15.16 0.87 2.52
C ASP A 140 14.85 0.26 3.88
N ASP A 141 15.63 0.61 4.90
CA ASP A 141 15.45 0.13 6.27
C ASP A 141 14.09 0.57 6.85
N GLN A 142 13.71 1.83 6.64
CA GLN A 142 12.42 2.37 7.11
C GLN A 142 11.23 1.66 6.46
N LEU A 143 11.25 1.47 5.15
CA LEU A 143 10.18 0.79 4.43
C LEU A 143 10.13 -0.70 4.78
N TYR A 144 11.29 -1.36 4.85
CA TYR A 144 11.38 -2.75 5.27
C TYR A 144 10.79 -2.97 6.67
N ALA A 145 11.12 -2.10 7.63
CA ALA A 145 10.57 -2.15 8.98
C ALA A 145 9.04 -1.97 8.98
N GLN A 146 8.52 -1.02 8.19
CA GLN A 146 7.07 -0.80 8.05
C GLN A 146 6.36 -2.02 7.47
N PHE A 147 6.91 -2.64 6.44
CA PHE A 147 6.34 -3.85 5.84
C PHE A 147 6.42 -5.04 6.79
N SER A 148 7.52 -5.18 7.52
CA SER A 148 7.71 -6.25 8.51
C SER A 148 6.68 -6.18 9.64
N GLN A 149 6.33 -4.97 10.09
CA GLN A 149 5.25 -4.77 11.07
C GLN A 149 3.85 -5.15 10.54
N CYS A 150 3.71 -5.25 9.22
CA CYS A 150 2.47 -5.62 8.54
C CYS A 150 2.52 -7.04 7.93
N ALA A 151 3.46 -7.89 8.33
CA ALA A 151 3.68 -9.22 7.74
C ALA A 151 2.43 -10.11 7.80
N ASP A 152 1.66 -10.05 8.88
CA ASP A 152 0.40 -10.79 9.02
C ASP A 152 -0.63 -10.37 7.95
N PHE A 153 -0.74 -9.07 7.70
CA PHE A 153 -1.63 -8.53 6.66
C PHE A 153 -1.16 -8.93 5.26
N LEU A 154 0.15 -8.89 5.02
CA LEU A 154 0.77 -9.31 3.76
C LEU A 154 0.78 -10.82 3.57
N ARG A 155 0.52 -11.60 4.63
CA ARG A 155 0.58 -13.08 4.66
C ARG A 155 1.94 -13.64 4.22
N GLN A 156 2.98 -12.85 4.38
CA GLN A 156 4.36 -13.25 4.11
C GLN A 156 5.33 -12.31 4.82
N THR A 157 6.52 -12.83 5.10
CA THR A 157 7.61 -12.05 5.69
C THR A 157 8.42 -11.39 4.58
N PRO A 158 8.53 -10.05 4.55
CA PRO A 158 9.42 -9.36 3.62
C PRO A 158 10.87 -9.78 3.84
N LEU A 159 11.66 -9.77 2.79
CA LEU A 159 13.10 -10.06 2.81
C LEU A 159 13.89 -8.82 2.39
N GLN A 160 15.01 -8.57 3.03
CA GLN A 160 15.90 -7.46 2.67
C GLN A 160 17.22 -7.99 2.12
N ALA A 161 17.59 -7.60 0.91
CA ALA A 161 18.85 -7.98 0.29
C ALA A 161 20.01 -7.22 0.96
N LYS A 162 20.98 -7.96 1.48
CA LYS A 162 22.17 -7.40 2.16
C LYS A 162 23.31 -7.06 1.21
N SER A 163 23.45 -7.82 0.13
CA SER A 163 24.47 -7.64 -0.92
C SER A 163 23.91 -7.94 -2.29
N LYS A 164 24.68 -7.72 -3.36
CA LYS A 164 24.36 -8.12 -4.73
C LYS A 164 24.16 -9.62 -4.85
N GLU A 165 25.08 -10.40 -4.29
CA GLU A 165 25.05 -11.86 -4.28
C GLU A 165 23.82 -12.37 -3.53
N HIS A 166 23.49 -11.74 -2.40
CA HIS A 166 22.30 -12.09 -1.64
C HIS A 166 21.01 -11.77 -2.45
N LEU A 167 20.97 -10.62 -3.15
CA LEU A 167 19.84 -10.29 -4.03
C LEU A 167 19.67 -11.34 -5.14
N LYS A 168 20.77 -11.77 -5.80
CA LYS A 168 20.75 -12.85 -6.79
C LYS A 168 20.17 -14.13 -6.17
N THR A 169 20.66 -14.54 -5.02
CA THR A 169 20.16 -15.74 -4.33
C THR A 169 18.68 -15.65 -3.98
N LEU A 170 18.19 -14.47 -3.62
CA LEU A 170 16.77 -14.25 -3.31
C LEU A 170 15.87 -14.30 -4.55
N LEU A 171 16.41 -13.95 -5.73
CA LEU A 171 15.69 -13.95 -7.00
C LEU A 171 15.85 -15.25 -7.78
N ASP A 172 17.03 -15.90 -7.70
CA ASP A 172 17.32 -17.15 -8.40
C ASP A 172 16.43 -18.30 -7.91
N GLY A 173 15.83 -19.01 -8.87
CA GLY A 173 14.96 -20.14 -8.59
C GLY A 173 13.59 -19.79 -8.00
N ARG A 174 13.29 -18.50 -7.84
CA ARG A 174 11.98 -18.05 -7.35
C ARG A 174 11.00 -17.96 -8.51
N SER A 175 10.04 -18.86 -8.54
CA SER A 175 9.01 -18.88 -9.58
C SER A 175 7.87 -17.91 -9.33
N ALA A 176 7.55 -17.63 -8.05
CA ALA A 176 6.46 -16.73 -7.64
C ALA A 176 6.58 -16.36 -6.16
N ASN A 177 5.78 -15.38 -5.76
CA ASN A 177 5.59 -14.92 -4.39
C ASN A 177 6.87 -14.34 -3.72
N GLY A 178 6.71 -13.36 -2.91
CA GLY A 178 7.76 -12.72 -2.11
C GLY A 178 7.79 -11.21 -2.26
N ILE A 179 8.21 -10.55 -1.18
CA ILE A 179 8.49 -9.12 -1.18
C ILE A 179 9.95 -8.94 -0.81
N ILE A 180 10.75 -8.40 -1.73
CA ILE A 180 12.20 -8.25 -1.59
C ILE A 180 12.55 -6.78 -1.61
N PHE A 181 13.21 -6.30 -0.57
CA PHE A 181 13.73 -4.94 -0.44
C PHE A 181 15.18 -4.87 -0.88
N THR A 182 15.51 -3.83 -1.64
CA THR A 182 16.87 -3.61 -2.11
C THR A 182 17.11 -2.14 -2.46
N THR A 183 18.37 -1.72 -2.46
CA THR A 183 18.75 -0.41 -2.97
C THR A 183 19.18 -0.50 -4.44
N MET A 184 19.00 0.59 -5.20
CA MET A 184 19.36 0.67 -6.61
C MET A 184 20.86 0.36 -6.87
N PHE A 185 21.73 0.63 -5.90
CA PHE A 185 23.17 0.35 -6.01
C PHE A 185 23.52 -1.15 -6.07
N LYS A 186 22.59 -2.02 -5.67
CA LYS A 186 22.73 -3.48 -5.78
C LYS A 186 22.35 -4.00 -7.18
N PHE A 187 21.80 -3.12 -8.06
CA PHE A 187 21.50 -3.38 -9.47
C PHE A 187 22.51 -2.67 -10.39
N GLU A 188 23.81 -2.88 -10.26
CA GLU A 188 24.76 -2.24 -11.18
C GLU A 188 24.63 -2.76 -12.61
N ARG A 189 24.69 -1.82 -13.58
CA ARG A 189 24.83 -2.10 -15.01
C ARG A 189 26.13 -2.86 -15.27
N GLY A 190 26.06 -4.08 -15.72
CA GLY A 190 27.23 -4.89 -16.11
C GLY A 190 26.97 -6.38 -16.19
N GLU A 191 25.91 -6.87 -15.58
CA GLU A 191 25.54 -8.28 -15.68
C GLU A 191 24.14 -8.41 -16.29
N LYS A 192 24.08 -8.93 -17.52
CA LYS A 192 22.89 -9.25 -18.33
C LYS A 192 21.90 -10.23 -17.70
N THR A 193 21.93 -10.48 -16.40
CA THR A 193 21.35 -11.70 -15.84
C THR A 193 20.02 -11.53 -15.14
N LEU A 194 19.54 -10.31 -14.85
CA LEU A 194 18.28 -10.13 -14.12
C LEU A 194 17.08 -9.72 -14.98
N SER A 195 17.29 -9.33 -16.25
CA SER A 195 16.21 -8.89 -17.15
C SER A 195 15.88 -9.85 -18.29
N GLU A 196 16.61 -10.95 -18.45
CA GLU A 196 16.47 -11.88 -19.58
C GLU A 196 15.92 -13.27 -19.18
N ARG A 197 15.33 -13.38 -17.97
CA ARG A 197 14.70 -14.65 -17.54
C ARG A 197 13.22 -14.48 -17.22
#